data_2c3fc2fb46e914041238e84b4d007cfa
#
_entry.id   2c3fc2fb46e914041238e84b4d007cfa
#
_cell.length_a   1.000
_cell.length_b   1.000
_cell.length_c   1.000
_cell.angle_alpha   90.00
_cell.angle_beta   90.00
_cell.angle_gamma   90.00
#
_symmetry.space_group_name_H-M   'P 1'
#
loop_
_entity.id
_entity.type
_entity.pdbx_description
1 polymer ?
#
loop_
_entity_poly.entity_id
_entity_poly.type
_entity_poly.pdbx_seq_one_letter_code
_entity_poly.pdbx_strand_id
1 'polypeptide(L)' 'MTLKGAIGNIVFFNAENGYTVFQLISDSDGGETTCVGYLPQLNVGQQIEVSGKIVTHQKFGEQFSVEKFSLAAPTGSEG' A
#
# COMPACT_ATOMS: atom_id res chain seq x y z
N MET A 1 4.86 11.03 6.22
CA MET A 1 5.59 10.39 5.11
C MET A 1 4.59 9.84 4.11
N THR A 2 4.88 10.00 2.86
CA THR A 2 3.97 9.57 1.78
C THR A 2 4.74 8.71 0.79
N LEU A 3 4.16 7.59 0.41
CA LEU A 3 4.72 6.72 -0.61
C LEU A 3 3.72 6.59 -1.75
N LYS A 4 4.25 6.49 -2.96
CA LYS A 4 3.43 6.37 -4.14
C LYS A 4 3.99 5.27 -5.03
N GLY A 5 3.13 4.41 -5.53
CA GLY A 5 3.57 3.34 -6.37
C GLY A 5 2.45 2.39 -6.72
N ALA A 6 2.82 1.20 -7.16
CA ALA A 6 1.86 0.17 -7.56
C ALA A 6 1.87 -0.97 -6.56
N ILE A 7 0.73 -1.62 -6.42
CA ILE A 7 0.62 -2.78 -5.55
C ILE A 7 1.27 -3.97 -6.26
N GLY A 8 2.37 -4.46 -5.69
CA GLY A 8 3.09 -5.57 -6.28
C GLY A 8 2.58 -6.93 -5.84
N ASN A 9 2.14 -7.02 -4.59
CA ASN A 9 1.67 -8.28 -4.04
C ASN A 9 0.83 -8.02 -2.82
N ILE A 10 -0.27 -8.76 -2.66
CA ILE A 10 -1.09 -8.68 -1.46
C ILE A 10 -0.76 -9.90 -0.62
N VAL A 11 -0.14 -9.64 0.53
CA VAL A 11 0.33 -10.70 1.40
C VAL A 11 -0.82 -11.27 2.23
N PHE A 12 -1.69 -10.38 2.71
CA PHE A 12 -2.77 -10.79 3.58
C PHE A 12 -3.91 -9.79 3.48
N PHE A 13 -5.13 -10.29 3.48
CA PHE A 13 -6.31 -9.43 3.49
C PHE A 13 -7.38 -10.09 4.35
N ASN A 14 -7.86 -9.36 5.35
CA ASN A 14 -8.94 -9.85 6.20
C ASN A 14 -10.22 -9.10 5.82
N ALA A 15 -11.16 -9.82 5.22
CA ALA A 15 -12.38 -9.19 4.73
C ALA A 15 -13.29 -8.72 5.85
N GLU A 16 -13.13 -9.27 7.05
CA GLU A 16 -14.00 -8.90 8.16
C GLU A 16 -13.72 -7.51 8.68
N ASN A 17 -12.45 -7.14 8.74
CA ASN A 17 -12.09 -5.83 9.29
C ASN A 17 -11.34 -4.95 8.31
N GLY A 18 -11.04 -5.47 7.11
CA GLY A 18 -10.32 -4.68 6.12
C GLY A 18 -8.83 -4.58 6.34
N TYR A 19 -8.29 -5.32 7.30
CA TYR A 19 -6.86 -5.25 7.55
C TYR A 19 -6.10 -5.88 6.38
N THR A 20 -5.17 -5.13 5.82
CA THR A 20 -4.46 -5.52 4.61
C THR A 20 -2.97 -5.39 4.82
N VAL A 21 -2.22 -6.39 4.36
CA VAL A 21 -0.76 -6.33 4.29
C VAL A 21 -0.39 -6.51 2.82
N PHE A 22 0.30 -5.54 2.26
CA PHE A 22 0.67 -5.62 0.86
C PHE A 22 2.05 -5.02 0.63
N GLN A 23 2.63 -5.35 -0.50
CA GLN A 23 3.92 -4.80 -0.91
C GLN A 23 3.70 -3.74 -1.96
N LEU A 24 4.25 -2.56 -1.71
CA LEU A 24 4.16 -1.42 -2.60
C LEU A 24 5.47 -1.30 -3.36
N ILE A 25 5.36 -1.23 -4.68
CA ILE A 25 6.52 -1.01 -5.53
C ILE A 25 6.60 0.48 -5.81
N SER A 26 7.65 1.12 -5.29
CA SER A 26 7.80 2.55 -5.39
C SER A 26 7.99 2.99 -6.84
N ASP A 27 7.31 4.07 -7.21
CA ASP A 27 7.47 4.63 -8.56
C ASP A 27 8.85 5.26 -8.76
N SER A 28 9.49 5.68 -7.68
CA SER A 28 10.72 6.45 -7.82
C SER A 28 11.94 5.56 -8.04
N ASP A 29 12.03 4.44 -7.33
CA ASP A 29 13.23 3.61 -7.40
C ASP A 29 12.94 2.14 -7.59
N GLY A 30 11.68 1.76 -7.69
CA GLY A 30 11.30 0.36 -7.85
C GLY A 30 11.45 -0.49 -6.60
N GLY A 31 11.76 0.13 -5.47
CA GLY A 31 11.92 -0.61 -4.22
C GLY A 31 10.59 -1.09 -3.67
N GLU A 32 10.63 -2.20 -2.95
CA GLU A 32 9.45 -2.76 -2.32
C GLU A 32 9.36 -2.33 -0.88
N THR A 33 8.15 -1.97 -0.46
CA THR A 33 7.88 -1.61 0.93
C THR A 33 6.66 -2.38 1.39
N THR A 34 6.77 -3.05 2.54
CA THR A 34 5.62 -3.73 3.12
C THR A 34 4.74 -2.71 3.82
N CYS A 35 3.49 -2.63 3.39
CA CYS A 35 2.53 -1.67 3.94
C CYS A 35 1.43 -2.43 4.65
N VAL A 36 1.00 -1.89 5.79
CA VAL A 36 -0.07 -2.48 6.60
C VAL A 36 -1.09 -1.41 6.94
N GLY A 37 -2.35 -1.80 6.99
CA GLY A 37 -3.40 -0.85 7.36
C GLY A 37 -4.77 -1.40 7.07
N TYR A 38 -5.77 -0.58 7.33
CA TYR A 38 -7.17 -0.93 7.06
C TYR A 38 -7.56 -0.29 5.74
N LEU A 39 -7.73 -1.13 4.73
CA LEU A 39 -7.92 -0.69 3.35
C LEU A 39 -9.03 -1.49 2.71
N PRO A 40 -9.69 -0.94 1.68
CA PRO A 40 -10.62 -1.76 0.91
C PRO A 40 -9.87 -2.82 0.12
N GLN A 41 -10.60 -3.71 -0.51
CA GLN A 41 -9.97 -4.73 -1.33
C GLN A 41 -9.18 -4.05 -2.46
N LEU A 42 -7.91 -4.44 -2.57
CA LEU A 42 -7.01 -3.86 -3.54
C LEU A 42 -6.68 -4.89 -4.61
N ASN A 43 -6.13 -4.42 -5.72
CA ASN A 43 -5.73 -5.29 -6.82
C ASN A 43 -4.25 -5.11 -7.12
N VAL A 44 -3.58 -6.21 -7.40
CA VAL A 44 -2.19 -6.16 -7.83
C VAL A 44 -2.09 -5.34 -9.10
N GLY A 45 -1.10 -4.46 -9.15
CA GLY A 45 -0.91 -3.57 -10.28
C GLY A 45 -1.63 -2.24 -10.15
N GLN A 46 -2.47 -2.10 -9.14
CA GLN A 46 -3.20 -0.86 -8.94
C GLN A 46 -2.28 0.22 -8.39
N GLN A 47 -2.43 1.44 -8.88
CA GLN A 47 -1.67 2.57 -8.38
C GLN A 47 -2.30 3.08 -7.10
N ILE A 48 -1.45 3.38 -6.11
CA ILE A 48 -1.92 3.84 -4.83
C ILE A 48 -0.91 4.81 -4.23
N GLU A 49 -1.43 5.78 -3.50
CA GLU A 49 -0.62 6.67 -2.70
C GLU A 49 -1.01 6.47 -1.25
N VAL A 50 -0.03 6.22 -0.39
CA VAL A 50 -0.27 5.97 1.03
C VAL A 50 0.51 6.97 1.87
N SER A 51 -0.09 7.40 2.96
CA SER A 51 0.55 8.28 3.92
C SER A 51 0.54 7.63 5.28
N GLY A 52 1.61 7.80 6.01
CA GLY A 52 1.74 7.21 7.33
C GLY A 52 3.17 7.30 7.82
N LYS A 53 3.60 6.26 8.49
CA LYS A 53 4.93 6.25 9.09
C LYS A 53 5.52 4.85 9.09
N ILE A 54 6.83 4.78 9.18
CA ILE A 54 7.53 3.50 9.31
C ILE A 54 7.42 3.04 10.76
N VAL A 55 7.03 1.79 10.94
CA VAL A 55 7.01 1.15 12.26
C VAL A 55 7.86 -0.09 12.19
N THR A 56 8.43 -0.48 13.32
CA THR A 56 9.24 -1.68 13.40
C THR A 56 8.44 -2.76 14.10
N HIS A 57 8.24 -3.86 13.41
CA HIS A 57 7.57 -5.02 13.98
C HIS A 57 8.63 -5.99 14.46
N GLN A 58 8.49 -6.52 15.66
CA GLN A 58 9.50 -7.39 16.25
C GLN A 58 9.79 -8.61 15.38
N LYS A 59 8.77 -9.11 14.72
CA LYS A 59 8.88 -10.35 13.97
C LYS A 59 9.18 -10.14 12.49
N PHE A 60 8.63 -9.08 11.91
CA PHE A 60 8.70 -8.88 10.46
C PHE A 60 9.59 -7.72 10.05
N GLY A 61 10.15 -6.99 11.01
CA GLY A 61 11.01 -5.87 10.69
C GLY A 61 10.22 -4.61 10.36
N GLU A 62 10.78 -3.79 9.49
CA GLU A 62 10.17 -2.50 9.18
C GLU A 62 8.96 -2.67 8.29
N GLN A 63 7.90 -1.95 8.64
CA GLN A 63 6.67 -1.91 7.84
C GLN A 63 6.20 -0.47 7.78
N PHE A 64 5.49 -0.14 6.71
CA PHE A 64 4.87 1.18 6.58
C PHE A 64 3.44 1.09 7.09
N SER A 65 3.16 1.83 8.16
CA SER A 65 1.81 1.86 8.74
C SER A 65 0.99 2.91 8.00
N VAL A 66 0.00 2.45 7.25
CA VAL A 66 -0.82 3.33 6.42
C VAL A 66 -1.87 4.00 7.29
N GLU A 67 -1.83 5.32 7.34
CA GLU A 67 -2.83 6.11 8.06
C GLU A 67 -3.88 6.67 7.11
N LYS A 68 -3.45 7.03 5.89
CA LYS A 68 -4.35 7.52 4.86
C LYS A 68 -3.91 6.95 3.53
N PHE A 69 -4.85 6.80 2.62
CA PHE A 69 -4.53 6.31 1.30
C PHE A 69 -5.40 6.99 0.26
N SER A 70 -4.93 6.95 -0.98
CA SER A 70 -5.68 7.46 -2.12
C SER A 70 -5.42 6.55 -3.30
N LEU A 71 -6.47 6.07 -3.93
CA LEU A 71 -6.34 5.25 -5.13
C LEU A 71 -6.31 6.16 -6.34
N ALA A 72 -5.33 5.93 -7.22
CA ALA A 72 -5.22 6.73 -8.42
C ALA A 72 -6.39 6.43 -9.34
N ALA A 73 -6.96 7.47 -9.92
CA ALA A 73 -8.03 7.29 -10.89
C ALA A 73 -7.46 6.68 -12.16
N PRO A 74 -8.24 5.92 -12.88
CA PRO A 74 -7.78 5.39 -14.16
C PRO A 74 -7.40 6.54 -15.08
N THR A 75 -6.30 6.37 -15.76
CA THR A 75 -5.88 7.39 -16.68
C THR A 75 -6.80 7.43 -17.87
N GLY A 76 -6.80 8.49 -18.53
CA GLY A 76 -7.65 8.67 -19.68
C GLY A 76 -9.01 9.15 -19.34
N SER A 77 -9.32 9.10 -18.12
CA SER A 77 -10.55 9.64 -17.76
C SER A 77 -10.46 11.12 -17.69
N GLU A 78 -9.52 11.49 -17.90
CA GLU A 78 -9.45 12.66 -17.85
C GLU A 78 -9.79 13.37 -18.63
N GLY A 79 -10.06 12.94 -18.50
CA GLY A 79 -10.46 13.38 -19.17
C GLY A 79 -10.85 13.55 -19.48
#